data_cf100a90fdd7de9c472e94612554f7cd
#
_entry.id   cf100a90fdd7de9c472e94612554f7cd
#
_cell.length_a   1.000
_cell.length_b   1.000
_cell.length_c   1.000
_cell.angle_alpha   90.00
_cell.angle_beta   90.00
_cell.angle_gamma   90.00
#
_symmetry.space_group_name_H-M   'P 1'
#
loop_
_entity.id
_entity.type
_entity.pdbx_description
1 polymer ?
#
loop_
_entity_poly.entity_id
_entity_poly.type
_entity_poly.pdbx_seq_one_letter_code
_entity_poly.pdbx_strand_id
1 'polypeptide(L)'
;MSLSSLLFYFVIIVPSAIIHEYAHGWMAERLGDPTARYAGRLTLDPRSHIDLWGTIVMPLFLFVVSGGSFMFAYAKPVPYNPYNLKNQKWGPAAVAVAGPLSNFLLAACFAALIRLMPVFPPSIWQLAPLFSIIVFANLLLMIFNLVPIPPLDGSKILFAILPDSMYKLRATLQQYLSLIHI
;
A
#
# COMPACT_ATOMS: atom_id res chain seq x y z
N MET A 1 -17.00 -0.20 -16.44
CA MET A 1 -17.18 0.67 -15.24
C MET A 1 -17.64 2.04 -15.69
N SER A 2 -18.55 2.69 -14.95
CA SER A 2 -18.91 4.09 -15.21
C SER A 2 -17.77 5.03 -14.77
N LEU A 3 -17.69 6.24 -15.36
CA LEU A 3 -16.72 7.26 -14.95
C LEU A 3 -16.88 7.61 -13.46
N SER A 4 -18.10 7.63 -12.96
CA SER A 4 -18.38 7.86 -11.53
C SER A 4 -17.80 6.77 -10.63
N SER A 5 -17.92 5.50 -11.02
CA SER A 5 -17.31 4.39 -10.28
C SER A 5 -15.79 4.50 -10.26
N LEU A 6 -15.19 4.91 -11.36
CA LEU A 6 -13.75 5.09 -11.49
C LEU A 6 -13.23 6.20 -10.58
N LEU A 7 -13.88 7.38 -10.60
CA LEU A 7 -13.54 8.50 -9.73
C LEU A 7 -13.67 8.10 -8.24
N PHE A 8 -14.71 7.35 -7.92
CA PHE A 8 -14.96 6.90 -6.56
C PHE A 8 -13.88 5.93 -6.06
N TYR A 9 -13.46 4.94 -6.88
CA TYR A 9 -12.33 4.07 -6.55
C TYR A 9 -11.04 4.87 -6.35
N PHE A 10 -10.79 5.87 -7.19
CA PHE A 10 -9.61 6.71 -7.08
C PHE A 10 -9.59 7.50 -5.76
N VAL A 11 -10.73 8.09 -5.38
CA VAL A 11 -10.90 8.83 -4.12
C VAL A 11 -10.68 7.94 -2.88
N ILE A 12 -10.94 6.63 -2.98
CA ILE A 12 -10.73 5.69 -1.86
C ILE A 12 -9.30 5.13 -1.89
N ILE A 13 -8.82 4.68 -3.06
CA ILE A 13 -7.54 3.98 -3.18
C ILE A 13 -6.37 4.92 -2.88
N VAL A 14 -6.41 6.17 -3.36
CA VAL A 14 -5.30 7.11 -3.14
C VAL A 14 -5.07 7.42 -1.66
N PRO A 15 -6.06 7.81 -0.85
CA PRO A 15 -5.85 7.99 0.58
C PRO A 15 -5.39 6.71 1.30
N SER A 16 -5.95 5.54 0.91
CA SER A 16 -5.56 4.26 1.50
C SER A 16 -4.09 3.92 1.19
N ALA A 17 -3.62 4.18 -0.03
CA ALA A 17 -2.22 4.00 -0.43
C ALA A 17 -1.30 5.00 0.28
N ILE A 18 -1.72 6.25 0.48
CA ILE A 18 -0.95 7.26 1.23
C ILE A 18 -0.76 6.83 2.68
N ILE A 19 -1.80 6.33 3.34
CA ILE A 19 -1.72 5.83 4.72
C ILE A 19 -0.80 4.61 4.79
N HIS A 20 -0.87 3.73 3.81
CA HIS A 20 0.01 2.57 3.68
C HIS A 20 1.49 3.01 3.56
N GLU A 21 1.81 3.92 2.66
CA GLU A 21 3.16 4.45 2.48
C GLU A 21 3.65 5.22 3.72
N TYR A 22 2.78 6.02 4.32
CA TYR A 22 3.09 6.70 5.58
C TYR A 22 3.45 5.71 6.69
N ALA A 23 2.71 4.59 6.79
CA ALA A 23 2.96 3.56 7.79
C ALA A 23 4.34 2.92 7.63
N HIS A 24 4.81 2.69 6.39
CA HIS A 24 6.18 2.24 6.11
C HIS A 24 7.22 3.24 6.63
N GLY A 25 7.08 4.52 6.27
CA GLY A 25 8.01 5.56 6.70
C GLY A 25 8.01 5.76 8.22
N TRP A 26 6.83 5.72 8.84
CA TRP A 26 6.69 5.82 10.29
C TRP A 26 7.36 4.64 11.02
N MET A 27 7.19 3.42 10.52
CA MET A 27 7.82 2.24 11.09
C MET A 27 9.35 2.29 10.91
N ALA A 28 9.84 2.68 9.73
CA ALA A 28 11.27 2.84 9.48
C ALA A 28 11.91 3.82 10.48
N GLU A 29 11.26 4.95 10.71
CA GLU A 29 11.73 5.95 11.70
C GLU A 29 11.74 5.40 13.13
N ARG A 30 10.71 4.66 13.54
CA ARG A 30 10.67 4.00 14.84
C ARG A 30 11.79 2.98 15.02
N LEU A 31 12.23 2.37 13.93
CA LEU A 31 13.32 1.40 13.92
C LEU A 31 14.71 2.03 13.73
N GLY A 32 14.79 3.36 13.62
CA GLY A 32 16.06 4.11 13.61
C GLY A 32 16.43 4.72 12.26
N ASP A 33 15.60 4.62 11.24
CA ASP A 33 15.87 5.23 9.93
C ASP A 33 15.04 6.51 9.69
N PRO A 34 15.64 7.71 9.79
CA PRO A 34 14.94 8.98 9.58
C PRO A 34 14.85 9.40 8.11
N THR A 35 15.20 8.54 7.14
CA THR A 35 15.28 8.88 5.71
C THR A 35 13.97 9.45 5.18
N ALA A 36 12.84 8.82 5.52
CA ALA A 36 11.51 9.29 5.11
C ALA A 36 11.21 10.71 5.60
N ARG A 37 11.59 11.04 6.83
CA ARG A 37 11.43 12.37 7.43
C ARG A 37 12.27 13.40 6.69
N TYR A 38 13.54 13.13 6.49
CA TYR A 38 14.46 14.06 5.80
C TYR A 38 14.08 14.26 4.33
N ALA A 39 13.47 13.28 3.70
CA ALA A 39 12.92 13.38 2.35
C ALA A 39 11.57 14.14 2.29
N GLY A 40 11.02 14.60 3.42
CA GLY A 40 9.70 15.26 3.49
C GLY A 40 8.54 14.33 3.12
N ARG A 41 8.74 12.99 3.25
CA ARG A 41 7.77 11.98 2.82
C ARG A 41 6.96 11.39 3.98
N LEU A 42 7.31 11.73 5.23
CA LEU A 42 6.57 11.31 6.42
C LEU A 42 5.41 12.28 6.68
N THR A 43 4.47 12.32 5.77
CA THR A 43 3.30 13.19 5.77
C THR A 43 2.11 12.49 5.13
N LEU A 44 0.88 12.92 5.47
CA LEU A 44 -0.35 12.50 4.80
C LEU A 44 -0.75 13.44 3.65
N ASP A 45 0.07 14.45 3.32
CA ASP A 45 -0.19 15.33 2.18
C ASP A 45 -0.10 14.53 0.86
N PRO A 46 -1.19 14.41 0.09
CA PRO A 46 -1.21 13.68 -1.17
C PRO A 46 -0.13 14.13 -2.16
N ARG A 47 0.21 15.42 -2.16
CA ARG A 47 1.21 16.00 -3.08
C ARG A 47 2.58 15.33 -2.95
N SER A 48 2.93 14.91 -1.74
CA SER A 48 4.19 14.21 -1.48
C SER A 48 4.21 12.78 -2.02
N HIS A 49 3.06 12.16 -2.29
CA HIS A 49 2.91 10.76 -2.69
C HIS A 49 2.44 10.58 -4.13
N ILE A 50 2.08 11.67 -4.82
CA ILE A 50 1.70 11.63 -6.23
C ILE A 50 2.97 11.48 -7.07
N ASP A 51 2.96 10.50 -7.96
CA ASP A 51 3.90 10.33 -9.06
C ASP A 51 3.16 10.59 -10.37
N LEU A 52 3.70 11.47 -11.21
CA LEU A 52 3.03 11.85 -12.46
C LEU A 52 2.77 10.62 -13.35
N TRP A 53 3.75 9.72 -13.44
CA TRP A 53 3.65 8.53 -14.27
C TRP A 53 2.78 7.44 -13.63
N GLY A 54 3.09 7.06 -12.39
CA GLY A 54 2.42 5.94 -11.73
C GLY A 54 1.03 6.24 -11.20
N THR A 55 0.80 7.49 -10.77
CA THR A 55 -0.48 7.86 -10.15
C THR A 55 -1.47 8.45 -11.17
N ILE A 56 -0.99 9.04 -12.28
CA ILE A 56 -1.85 9.75 -13.24
C ILE A 56 -1.76 9.13 -14.65
N VAL A 57 -0.57 9.13 -15.27
CA VAL A 57 -0.43 8.77 -16.69
C VAL A 57 -0.73 7.29 -16.93
N MET A 58 -0.13 6.40 -16.14
CA MET A 58 -0.30 4.96 -16.31
C MET A 58 -1.75 4.50 -16.11
N PRO A 59 -2.47 4.90 -15.04
CA PRO A 59 -3.89 4.54 -14.89
C PRO A 59 -4.76 5.01 -16.06
N LEU A 60 -4.57 6.24 -16.51
CA LEU A 60 -5.32 6.79 -17.66
C LEU A 60 -5.01 6.04 -18.95
N PHE A 61 -3.74 5.75 -19.21
CA PHE A 61 -3.32 4.98 -20.38
C PHE A 61 -3.94 3.58 -20.38
N LEU A 62 -3.81 2.85 -19.26
CA LEU A 62 -4.38 1.50 -19.11
C LEU A 62 -5.91 1.51 -19.24
N PHE A 63 -6.56 2.52 -18.69
CA PHE A 63 -8.00 2.69 -18.82
C PHE A 63 -8.43 2.87 -20.29
N VAL A 64 -7.75 3.72 -21.03
CA VAL A 64 -8.06 3.96 -22.46
C VAL A 64 -7.78 2.72 -23.29
N VAL A 65 -6.61 2.09 -23.14
CA VAL A 65 -6.20 0.92 -23.94
C VAL A 65 -7.06 -0.30 -23.62
N SER A 66 -7.51 -0.48 -22.38
CA SER A 66 -8.39 -1.59 -21.99
C SER A 66 -9.88 -1.37 -22.28
N GLY A 67 -10.24 -0.24 -22.91
CA GLY A 67 -11.65 0.09 -23.12
C GLY A 67 -12.42 0.28 -21.82
N GLY A 68 -11.79 0.77 -20.75
CA GLY A 68 -12.40 1.02 -19.45
C GLY A 68 -12.48 -0.21 -18.54
N SER A 69 -11.84 -1.32 -18.90
CA SER A 69 -11.93 -2.59 -18.16
C SER A 69 -10.88 -2.76 -17.08
N PHE A 70 -9.71 -2.13 -17.25
CA PHE A 70 -8.56 -2.30 -16.34
C PHE A 70 -7.88 -0.96 -16.06
N MET A 71 -7.49 -0.77 -14.80
CA MET A 71 -6.71 0.36 -14.35
C MET A 71 -5.77 -0.09 -13.24
N PHE A 72 -4.53 0.37 -13.30
CA PHE A 72 -3.54 0.15 -12.25
C PHE A 72 -2.85 1.47 -11.93
N ALA A 73 -2.77 1.81 -10.65
CA ALA A 73 -2.08 3.00 -10.16
C ALA A 73 -1.18 2.61 -9.00
N TYR A 74 -0.08 3.33 -8.84
CA TYR A 74 0.75 3.22 -7.65
C TYR A 74 1.09 4.61 -7.11
N ALA A 75 1.23 4.70 -5.78
CA ALA A 75 1.75 5.88 -5.12
C ALA A 75 3.29 5.87 -5.17
N LYS A 76 3.90 7.04 -5.18
CA LYS A 76 5.35 7.17 -5.08
C LYS A 76 5.81 6.59 -3.73
N PRO A 77 6.64 5.54 -3.72
CA PRO A 77 7.01 4.85 -2.48
C PRO A 77 7.79 5.75 -1.52
N VAL A 78 7.60 5.55 -0.23
CA VAL A 78 8.36 6.24 0.81
C VAL A 78 9.76 5.64 0.90
N PRO A 79 10.83 6.45 0.76
CA PRO A 79 12.19 5.94 0.83
C PRO A 79 12.57 5.55 2.25
N TYR A 80 13.29 4.44 2.41
CA TYR A 80 13.95 4.08 3.65
C TYR A 80 15.31 3.42 3.36
N ASN A 81 16.24 3.52 4.29
CA ASN A 81 17.56 2.91 4.20
C ASN A 81 17.64 1.70 5.15
N PRO A 82 17.69 0.46 4.64
CA PRO A 82 17.75 -0.74 5.48
C PRO A 82 18.97 -0.76 6.44
N TYR A 83 20.08 -0.12 6.04
CA TYR A 83 21.30 -0.09 6.85
C TYR A 83 21.19 0.79 8.10
N ASN A 84 20.24 1.72 8.14
CA ASN A 84 19.97 2.55 9.31
C ASN A 84 19.08 1.85 10.35
N LEU A 85 18.43 0.74 9.97
CA LEU A 85 17.54 0.01 10.86
C LEU A 85 18.33 -0.72 11.95
N LYS A 86 17.85 -0.65 13.20
CA LYS A 86 18.47 -1.32 14.37
C LYS A 86 18.66 -2.83 14.17
N ASN A 87 17.78 -3.47 13.42
CA ASN A 87 17.86 -4.88 13.07
C ASN A 87 17.80 -5.02 11.56
N GLN A 88 18.92 -5.36 10.93
CA GLN A 88 19.01 -5.44 9.47
C GLN A 88 18.31 -6.66 8.85
N LYS A 89 18.05 -7.71 9.64
CA LYS A 89 17.32 -8.91 9.18
C LYS A 89 15.82 -8.71 9.27
N TRP A 90 15.31 -8.32 10.44
CA TRP A 90 13.88 -8.22 10.71
C TRP A 90 13.31 -6.81 10.53
N GLY A 91 14.18 -5.78 10.54
CA GLY A 91 13.77 -4.40 10.34
C GLY A 91 13.04 -4.17 9.02
N PRO A 92 13.60 -4.60 7.86
CA PRO A 92 12.91 -4.49 6.57
C PRO A 92 11.57 -5.20 6.53
N ALA A 93 11.44 -6.37 7.20
CA ALA A 93 10.17 -7.08 7.29
C ALA A 93 9.15 -6.34 8.16
N ALA A 94 9.58 -5.76 9.29
CA ALA A 94 8.71 -4.97 10.15
C ALA A 94 8.22 -3.70 9.44
N VAL A 95 9.09 -3.03 8.69
CA VAL A 95 8.71 -1.91 7.81
C VAL A 95 7.68 -2.39 6.79
N ALA A 96 7.93 -3.52 6.12
CA ALA A 96 7.05 -4.08 5.10
C ALA A 96 5.66 -4.46 5.63
N VAL A 97 5.56 -5.01 6.85
CA VAL A 97 4.28 -5.34 7.48
C VAL A 97 3.45 -4.11 7.82
N ALA A 98 4.09 -2.97 8.11
CA ALA A 98 3.39 -1.77 8.57
C ALA A 98 2.36 -1.22 7.58
N GLY A 99 2.67 -1.25 6.27
CA GLY A 99 1.74 -0.85 5.21
C GLY A 99 0.48 -1.72 5.18
N PRO A 100 0.60 -3.04 4.91
CA PRO A 100 -0.53 -3.94 4.93
C PRO A 100 -1.32 -3.93 6.24
N LEU A 101 -0.64 -3.78 7.38
CA LEU A 101 -1.30 -3.65 8.69
C LEU A 101 -2.14 -2.39 8.79
N SER A 102 -1.68 -1.25 8.26
CA SER A 102 -2.45 -0.02 8.23
C SER A 102 -3.73 -0.17 7.39
N ASN A 103 -3.66 -0.84 6.25
CA ASN A 103 -4.83 -1.15 5.43
C ASN A 103 -5.80 -2.10 6.16
N PHE A 104 -5.29 -3.11 6.87
CA PHE A 104 -6.12 -3.98 7.70
C PHE A 104 -6.86 -3.19 8.79
N LEU A 105 -6.17 -2.29 9.48
CA LEU A 105 -6.77 -1.47 10.53
C LEU A 105 -7.84 -0.53 9.97
N LEU A 106 -7.61 0.07 8.80
CA LEU A 106 -8.63 0.86 8.12
C LEU A 106 -9.86 0.01 7.77
N ALA A 107 -9.65 -1.16 7.16
CA ALA A 107 -10.75 -2.08 6.84
C ALA A 107 -11.53 -2.48 8.10
N ALA A 108 -10.84 -2.83 9.18
CA ALA A 108 -11.47 -3.19 10.45
C ALA A 108 -12.26 -2.03 11.06
N CYS A 109 -11.74 -0.81 10.99
CA CYS A 109 -12.43 0.39 11.49
C CYS A 109 -13.74 0.62 10.73
N PHE A 110 -13.71 0.62 9.38
CA PHE A 110 -14.91 0.83 8.58
C PHE A 110 -15.90 -0.34 8.68
N ALA A 111 -15.43 -1.58 8.82
CA ALA A 111 -16.28 -2.74 9.09
C ALA A 111 -17.00 -2.63 10.45
N ALA A 112 -16.29 -2.15 11.47
CA ALA A 112 -16.90 -1.87 12.78
C ALA A 112 -17.96 -0.76 12.68
N LEU A 113 -17.71 0.30 11.91
CA LEU A 113 -18.69 1.36 11.66
C LEU A 113 -19.94 0.81 10.98
N ILE A 114 -19.81 -0.06 9.97
CA ILE A 114 -20.95 -0.73 9.34
C ILE A 114 -21.73 -1.54 10.38
N ARG A 115 -21.05 -2.28 11.23
CA ARG A 115 -21.67 -3.11 12.28
C ARG A 115 -22.43 -2.29 13.30
N LEU A 116 -22.00 -1.06 13.56
CA LEU A 116 -22.61 -0.14 14.50
C LEU A 116 -23.71 0.73 13.86
N MET A 117 -23.90 0.71 12.53
CA MET A 117 -24.91 1.53 11.84
C MET A 117 -26.33 1.36 12.39
N PRO A 118 -26.80 0.16 12.81
CA PRO A 118 -28.15 0.02 13.35
C PRO A 118 -28.44 0.86 14.61
N VAL A 119 -27.37 1.32 15.30
CA VAL A 119 -27.48 2.20 16.50
C VAL A 119 -27.74 3.66 16.10
N PHE A 120 -27.48 4.02 14.83
CA PHE A 120 -27.62 5.38 14.32
C PHE A 120 -28.93 5.57 13.53
N PRO A 121 -29.37 6.82 13.28
CA PRO A 121 -30.55 7.11 12.47
C PRO A 121 -30.45 6.48 11.07
N PRO A 122 -31.58 6.04 10.47
CA PRO A 122 -31.61 5.38 9.15
C PRO A 122 -30.98 6.19 8.01
N SER A 123 -30.92 7.53 8.15
CA SER A 123 -30.24 8.41 7.17
C SER A 123 -28.73 8.11 7.02
N ILE A 124 -28.08 7.58 8.05
CA ILE A 124 -26.65 7.22 8.02
C ILE A 124 -26.44 5.86 7.28
N TRP A 125 -27.43 4.99 7.23
CA TRP A 125 -27.31 3.68 6.60
C TRP A 125 -27.02 3.75 5.10
N GLN A 126 -27.34 4.89 4.46
CA GLN A 126 -26.99 5.15 3.06
C GLN A 126 -25.48 5.19 2.82
N LEU A 127 -24.66 5.33 3.88
CA LEU A 127 -23.18 5.26 3.78
C LEU A 127 -22.64 3.82 3.79
N ALA A 128 -23.47 2.80 4.08
CA ALA A 128 -23.01 1.42 4.15
C ALA A 128 -22.34 0.92 2.85
N PRO A 129 -22.87 1.20 1.65
CA PRO A 129 -22.18 0.83 0.41
C PRO A 129 -20.80 1.49 0.26
N LEU A 130 -20.69 2.77 0.63
CA LEU A 130 -19.41 3.50 0.61
C LEU A 130 -18.39 2.84 1.55
N PHE A 131 -18.77 2.58 2.79
CA PHE A 131 -17.91 1.94 3.78
C PHE A 131 -17.51 0.52 3.36
N SER A 132 -18.45 -0.22 2.74
CA SER A 132 -18.15 -1.56 2.21
C SER A 132 -17.08 -1.54 1.12
N ILE A 133 -17.09 -0.54 0.25
CA ILE A 133 -16.06 -0.37 -0.78
C ILE A 133 -14.72 -0.01 -0.14
N ILE A 134 -14.70 0.84 0.89
CA ILE A 134 -13.46 1.18 1.63
C ILE A 134 -12.89 -0.08 2.27
N VAL A 135 -13.72 -0.91 2.92
CA VAL A 135 -13.30 -2.19 3.50
C VAL A 135 -12.70 -3.09 2.44
N PHE A 136 -13.41 -3.29 1.32
CA PHE A 136 -12.96 -4.17 0.25
C PHE A 136 -11.64 -3.70 -0.37
N ALA A 137 -11.53 -2.39 -0.69
CA ALA A 137 -10.32 -1.81 -1.27
C ALA A 137 -9.11 -1.99 -0.36
N ASN A 138 -9.26 -1.75 0.94
CA ASN A 138 -8.17 -1.89 1.90
C ASN A 138 -7.78 -3.35 2.14
N LEU A 139 -8.73 -4.28 2.18
CA LEU A 139 -8.42 -5.72 2.25
C LEU A 139 -7.69 -6.19 0.97
N LEU A 140 -8.11 -5.71 -0.19
CA LEU A 140 -7.43 -6.03 -1.45
C LEU A 140 -6.00 -5.50 -1.47
N LEU A 141 -5.77 -4.24 -1.07
CA LEU A 141 -4.44 -3.65 -0.96
C LEU A 141 -3.55 -4.43 0.03
N MET A 142 -4.11 -4.81 1.19
CA MET A 142 -3.40 -5.62 2.18
C MET A 142 -2.97 -6.97 1.59
N ILE A 143 -3.91 -7.73 1.03
CA ILE A 143 -3.65 -9.08 0.50
C ILE A 143 -2.67 -9.02 -0.66
N PHE A 144 -2.86 -8.07 -1.59
CA PHE A 144 -1.98 -7.91 -2.74
C PHE A 144 -0.54 -7.61 -2.30
N ASN A 145 -0.34 -6.69 -1.36
CA ASN A 145 1.00 -6.34 -0.88
C ASN A 145 1.65 -7.44 -0.02
N LEU A 146 0.89 -8.37 0.54
CA LEU A 146 1.42 -9.52 1.27
C LEU A 146 1.86 -10.68 0.36
N VAL A 147 1.60 -10.62 -0.95
CA VAL A 147 2.11 -11.62 -1.90
C VAL A 147 3.64 -11.60 -1.86
N PRO A 148 4.31 -12.77 -1.68
CA PRO A 148 5.76 -12.85 -1.48
C PRO A 148 6.57 -12.73 -2.79
N ILE A 149 6.22 -11.76 -3.61
CA ILE A 149 6.83 -11.49 -4.93
C ILE A 149 7.35 -10.06 -4.96
N PRO A 150 8.67 -9.82 -5.21
CA PRO A 150 9.16 -8.47 -5.44
C PRO A 150 8.42 -7.77 -6.59
N PRO A 151 8.11 -6.48 -6.50
CA PRO A 151 8.55 -5.51 -5.48
C PRO A 151 7.63 -5.41 -4.26
N LEU A 152 6.63 -6.27 -4.11
CA LEU A 152 5.61 -6.20 -3.06
C LEU A 152 6.21 -6.42 -1.65
N ASP A 153 5.53 -5.92 -0.63
CA ASP A 153 6.01 -5.97 0.75
C ASP A 153 6.19 -7.39 1.29
N GLY A 154 5.32 -8.32 0.88
CA GLY A 154 5.43 -9.74 1.22
C GLY A 154 6.77 -10.36 0.86
N SER A 155 7.47 -9.84 -0.15
CA SER A 155 8.82 -10.32 -0.50
C SER A 155 9.85 -10.00 0.58
N LYS A 156 9.77 -8.85 1.23
CA LYS A 156 10.68 -8.45 2.32
C LYS A 156 10.45 -9.33 3.56
N ILE A 157 9.19 -9.71 3.82
CA ILE A 157 8.84 -10.66 4.87
C ILE A 157 9.42 -12.03 4.55
N LEU A 158 9.22 -12.53 3.33
CA LEU A 158 9.80 -13.78 2.86
C LEU A 158 11.32 -13.79 3.04
N PHE A 159 12.01 -12.71 2.62
CA PHE A 159 13.47 -12.61 2.72
C PHE A 159 13.99 -12.58 4.15
N ALA A 160 13.22 -12.10 5.11
CA ALA A 160 13.61 -12.15 6.52
C ALA A 160 13.46 -13.56 7.13
N ILE A 161 12.51 -14.36 6.64
CA ILE A 161 12.25 -15.74 7.09
C ILE A 161 13.25 -16.70 6.46
N LEU A 162 13.67 -16.46 5.20
CA LEU A 162 14.60 -17.34 4.49
C LEU A 162 15.94 -17.44 5.23
N PRO A 163 16.47 -18.66 5.41
CA PRO A 163 17.79 -18.86 6.00
C PRO A 163 18.89 -18.30 5.09
N ASP A 164 19.99 -17.86 5.71
CA ASP A 164 21.10 -17.23 4.99
C ASP A 164 21.75 -18.16 3.94
N SER A 165 21.60 -19.49 4.09
CA SER A 165 22.01 -20.48 3.09
C SER A 165 21.29 -20.35 1.74
N MET A 166 20.11 -19.74 1.72
CA MET A 166 19.32 -19.52 0.49
C MET A 166 19.60 -18.16 -0.19
N TYR A 167 20.79 -17.57 0.06
CA TYR A 167 21.15 -16.27 -0.51
C TYR A 167 21.06 -16.20 -2.03
N LYS A 168 21.39 -17.31 -2.73
CA LYS A 168 21.28 -17.39 -4.21
C LYS A 168 19.84 -17.26 -4.68
N LEU A 169 18.90 -17.95 -4.03
CA LEU A 169 17.48 -17.84 -4.34
C LEU A 169 16.98 -16.40 -4.10
N ARG A 170 17.38 -15.80 -2.97
CA ARG A 170 17.06 -14.40 -2.67
C ARG A 170 17.58 -13.44 -3.74
N ALA A 171 18.86 -13.58 -4.13
CA ALA A 171 19.48 -12.76 -5.16
C ALA A 171 18.78 -12.94 -6.52
N THR A 172 18.47 -14.19 -6.91
CA THR A 172 17.74 -14.51 -8.13
C THR A 172 16.35 -13.85 -8.14
N LEU A 173 15.57 -14.00 -7.07
CA LEU A 173 14.25 -13.39 -6.97
C LEU A 173 14.31 -11.86 -7.03
N GLN A 174 15.30 -11.26 -6.39
CA GLN A 174 15.50 -9.80 -6.45
C GLN A 174 15.89 -9.35 -7.86
N GLN A 175 16.78 -10.06 -8.55
CA GLN A 175 17.29 -9.69 -9.86
C GLN A 175 16.23 -9.84 -10.96
N TYR A 176 15.58 -10.99 -11.04
CA TYR A 176 14.63 -11.26 -12.14
C TYR A 176 13.31 -10.50 -11.98
N LEU A 177 12.86 -10.27 -10.77
CA LEU A 177 11.59 -9.59 -10.53
C LEU A 177 11.74 -8.07 -10.45
N SER A 178 12.94 -7.53 -10.16
CA SER A 178 13.21 -6.10 -10.33
C SER A 178 13.33 -5.70 -11.80
N LEU A 179 13.73 -6.61 -12.70
CA LEU A 179 13.75 -6.38 -14.15
C LEU A 179 12.35 -6.20 -14.75
N ILE A 180 11.32 -6.80 -14.17
CA ILE A 180 9.93 -6.60 -14.58
C ILE A 180 9.46 -5.15 -14.27
N HIS A 181 10.16 -4.46 -13.39
CA HIS A 181 9.85 -3.08 -12.99
C HIS A 181 10.48 -2.01 -13.89
N ILE A 182 11.43 -2.37 -14.74
CA ILE A 182 12.08 -1.50 -15.72
C ILE A 182 11.38 -1.63 -17.07
#